data_1475d4a1fb1e53294e91db615654640a
#
_entry.id   1475d4a1fb1e53294e91db615654640a
#
_cell.length_a   1.000
_cell.length_b   1.000
_cell.length_c   1.000
_cell.angle_alpha   90.00
_cell.angle_beta   90.00
_cell.angle_gamma   90.00
#
_symmetry.space_group_name_H-M   'P 1'
#
loop_
_entity.id
_entity.type
_entity.pdbx_description
1 polymer ?
#
loop_
_entity_poly.entity_id
_entity_poly.type
_entity_poly.pdbx_seq_one_letter_code
_entity_poly.pdbx_strand_id
1 'polypeptide(L)'
;MHYVGTLASNGSKFDSSRDRGQPFQTAIGVGQVIRGWDEGVPQLSLGQKAKLNITYDYAYGDRGFPPVIPARADLVFEVELLAINGKSA
;
A
#
# COMPACT_ATOMS: atom_id res chain seq x y z
N MET A 1 -3.75 9.43 -1.45
CA MET A 1 -2.37 9.06 -1.84
C MET A 1 -2.35 8.28 -3.14
N HIS A 2 -1.25 8.34 -3.85
CA HIS A 2 -0.99 7.40 -4.94
C HIS A 2 -0.12 6.25 -4.44
N TYR A 3 -0.34 5.08 -5.01
CA TYR A 3 0.48 3.91 -4.68
C TYR A 3 0.65 2.99 -5.87
N VAL A 4 1.74 2.24 -5.86
CA VAL A 4 1.98 1.12 -6.78
C VAL A 4 2.39 -0.08 -5.94
N GLY A 5 1.66 -1.18 -6.06
CA GLY A 5 1.93 -2.42 -5.34
C GLY A 5 2.53 -3.49 -6.25
N THR A 6 3.62 -4.08 -5.81
CA THR A 6 4.31 -5.16 -6.52
C THR A 6 4.56 -6.34 -5.59
N LEU A 7 4.69 -7.53 -6.18
CA LEU A 7 5.10 -8.73 -5.45
C LEU A 7 6.60 -8.67 -5.21
N ALA A 8 7.02 -8.87 -3.96
CA ALA A 8 8.45 -8.84 -3.63
C ALA A 8 9.24 -9.96 -4.33
N SER A 9 8.59 -11.11 -4.58
CA SER A 9 9.26 -12.28 -5.15
C SER A 9 9.69 -12.09 -6.60
N ASN A 10 8.94 -11.33 -7.41
CA ASN A 10 9.22 -11.20 -8.84
C ASN A 10 9.03 -9.79 -9.40
N GLY A 11 8.63 -8.82 -8.56
CA GLY A 11 8.42 -7.45 -8.99
C GLY A 11 7.17 -7.21 -9.85
N SER A 12 6.30 -8.20 -9.99
CA SER A 12 5.07 -8.04 -10.76
C SER A 12 4.13 -7.04 -10.09
N LYS A 13 3.67 -6.06 -10.85
CA LYS A 13 2.68 -5.09 -10.38
C LYS A 13 1.32 -5.76 -10.28
N PHE A 14 0.69 -5.67 -9.12
CA PHE A 14 -0.65 -6.25 -8.91
C PHE A 14 -1.73 -5.19 -8.72
N ASP A 15 -1.37 -3.97 -8.40
CA ASP A 15 -2.33 -2.88 -8.25
C ASP A 15 -1.60 -1.53 -8.32
N SER A 16 -2.34 -0.50 -8.77
CA SER A 16 -1.79 0.85 -8.85
C SER A 16 -2.92 1.87 -8.95
N SER A 17 -2.92 2.85 -8.04
CA SER A 17 -3.84 3.98 -8.15
C SER A 17 -3.50 4.87 -9.34
N ARG A 18 -2.22 4.92 -9.72
CA ARG A 18 -1.78 5.72 -10.88
C ARG A 18 -2.36 5.20 -12.19
N ASP A 19 -2.47 3.87 -12.34
CA ASP A 19 -3.06 3.26 -13.53
C ASP A 19 -4.56 3.56 -13.64
N ARG A 20 -5.24 3.77 -12.50
CA ARG A 20 -6.65 4.15 -12.48
C ARG A 20 -6.85 5.64 -12.70
N GLY A 21 -5.78 6.44 -12.62
CA GLY A 21 -5.84 7.88 -12.81
C GLY A 21 -6.47 8.66 -11.66
N GLN A 22 -6.65 8.03 -10.50
CA GLN A 22 -7.26 8.66 -9.33
C GLN A 22 -6.50 8.31 -8.06
N PRO A 23 -6.22 9.29 -7.18
CA PRO A 23 -5.63 9.00 -5.88
C PRO A 23 -6.54 8.11 -5.03
N PHE A 24 -5.94 7.28 -4.20
CA PHE A 24 -6.66 6.43 -3.26
C PHE A 24 -6.89 7.20 -1.96
N GLN A 25 -8.13 7.18 -1.49
CA GLN A 25 -8.51 7.79 -0.20
C GLN A 25 -8.96 6.69 0.75
N THR A 26 -8.42 6.73 1.98
CA THR A 26 -8.81 5.78 3.01
C THR A 26 -8.50 6.35 4.39
N ALA A 27 -9.17 5.82 5.40
CA ALA A 27 -8.82 6.08 6.79
C ALA A 27 -7.67 5.15 7.19
N ILE A 28 -6.70 5.67 7.92
CA ILE A 28 -5.51 4.93 8.34
C ILE A 28 -5.57 4.71 9.85
N GLY A 29 -5.09 3.55 10.30
CA GLY A 29 -5.03 3.19 11.72
C GLY A 29 -6.32 2.62 12.27
N VAL A 30 -7.31 2.35 11.42
CA VAL A 30 -8.64 1.88 11.83
C VAL A 30 -9.02 0.53 11.22
N GLY A 31 -8.06 -0.19 10.65
CA GLY A 31 -8.29 -1.54 10.11
C GLY A 31 -8.99 -1.60 8.77
N GLN A 32 -9.07 -0.52 8.01
CA GLN A 32 -9.70 -0.49 6.68
C GLN A 32 -8.76 -0.91 5.56
N VAL A 33 -7.46 -0.95 5.84
CA VAL A 33 -6.42 -1.37 4.90
C VAL A 33 -5.53 -2.42 5.55
N ILE A 34 -4.63 -3.01 4.78
CA ILE A 34 -3.69 -3.99 5.33
C ILE A 34 -2.87 -3.37 6.46
N ARG A 35 -2.48 -4.21 7.41
CA ARG A 35 -1.77 -3.76 8.62
C ARG A 35 -0.48 -3.00 8.30
N GLY A 36 0.24 -3.42 7.26
CA GLY A 36 1.45 -2.73 6.84
C GLY A 36 1.22 -1.26 6.49
N TRP A 37 0.06 -0.93 5.93
CA TRP A 37 -0.32 0.45 5.66
C TRP A 37 -0.76 1.18 6.92
N ASP A 38 -1.57 0.53 7.77
CA ASP A 38 -2.01 1.14 9.03
C ASP A 38 -0.83 1.55 9.91
N GLU A 39 0.26 0.78 9.89
CA GLU A 39 1.46 1.07 10.67
C GLU A 39 2.49 1.89 9.91
N GLY A 40 2.61 1.71 8.58
CA GLY A 40 3.64 2.37 7.77
C GLY A 40 3.28 3.76 7.29
N VAL A 41 2.06 3.96 6.81
CA VAL A 41 1.65 5.25 6.24
C VAL A 41 1.71 6.39 7.25
N PRO A 42 1.31 6.22 8.52
CA PRO A 42 1.41 7.31 9.50
C PRO A 42 2.81 7.83 9.75
N GLN A 43 3.84 7.06 9.39
CA GLN A 43 5.23 7.48 9.54
C GLN A 43 5.70 8.40 8.42
N LEU A 44 4.89 8.57 7.37
CA LEU A 44 5.25 9.39 6.23
C LEU A 44 4.86 10.85 6.44
N SER A 45 5.69 11.73 5.90
CA SER A 45 5.39 13.16 5.87
C SER A 45 4.51 13.50 4.67
N LEU A 46 3.72 14.55 4.79
CA LEU A 46 2.91 15.05 3.69
C LEU A 46 3.79 15.38 2.48
N GLY A 47 3.43 14.86 1.31
CA GLY A 47 4.22 15.02 0.09
C GLY A 47 5.35 14.02 -0.07
N GLN A 48 5.63 13.19 0.93
CA GLN A 48 6.72 12.23 0.88
C GLN A 48 6.38 11.06 -0.04
N LYS A 49 7.40 10.62 -0.81
CA LYS A 49 7.38 9.33 -1.50
C LYS A 49 8.22 8.34 -0.70
N ALA A 50 7.69 7.14 -0.52
CA ALA A 50 8.39 6.11 0.24
C ALA A 50 8.10 4.73 -0.34
N LYS A 51 9.01 3.80 -0.07
CA LYS A 51 8.86 2.39 -0.43
C LYS A 51 8.64 1.61 0.84
N LEU A 52 7.48 0.95 0.94
CA LEU A 52 7.13 0.12 2.08
C LEU A 52 7.32 -1.35 1.71
N ASN A 53 8.23 -2.02 2.42
CA ASN A 53 8.41 -3.46 2.30
C ASN A 53 7.57 -4.12 3.38
N ILE A 54 6.57 -4.89 2.97
CA ILE A 54 5.56 -5.42 3.87
C ILE A 54 5.59 -6.94 3.79
N THR A 55 5.86 -7.60 4.92
CA THR A 55 5.80 -9.05 5.00
C THR A 55 4.35 -9.53 4.93
N TYR A 56 4.15 -10.79 4.52
CA TYR A 56 2.81 -11.31 4.25
C TYR A 56 1.89 -11.26 5.46
N ASP A 57 2.42 -11.40 6.67
CA ASP A 57 1.63 -11.35 7.91
C ASP A 57 1.07 -9.96 8.20
N TYR A 58 1.66 -8.91 7.61
CA TYR A 58 1.16 -7.53 7.67
C TYR A 58 0.38 -7.13 6.43
N ALA A 59 0.16 -8.07 5.51
CA ALA A 59 -0.57 -7.86 4.27
C ALA A 59 -1.78 -8.81 4.20
N TYR A 60 -1.76 -9.76 3.27
CA TYR A 60 -2.92 -10.64 3.03
C TYR A 60 -2.76 -12.02 3.67
N GLY A 61 -1.70 -12.24 4.45
CA GLY A 61 -1.53 -13.42 5.26
C GLY A 61 -1.33 -14.71 4.48
N ASP A 62 -1.66 -15.82 5.14
CA ASP A 62 -1.47 -17.16 4.58
C ASP A 62 -2.33 -17.44 3.35
N ARG A 63 -3.44 -16.74 3.21
CA ARG A 63 -4.36 -16.94 2.08
C ARG A 63 -3.99 -16.13 0.84
N GLY A 64 -3.34 -14.98 1.02
CA GLY A 64 -3.16 -14.02 -0.05
C GLY A 64 -4.48 -13.41 -0.49
N PHE A 65 -4.53 -13.01 -1.76
CA PHE A 65 -5.74 -12.47 -2.40
C PHE A 65 -5.81 -13.02 -3.83
N PRO A 66 -6.21 -14.29 -4.00
CA PRO A 66 -6.21 -14.91 -5.32
C PRO A 66 -7.20 -14.24 -6.27
N PRO A 67 -6.95 -14.24 -7.57
CA PRO A 67 -5.75 -14.76 -8.24
C PRO A 67 -4.58 -13.80 -8.27
N VAL A 68 -4.74 -12.58 -7.72
CA VAL A 68 -3.80 -11.47 -7.89
C VAL A 68 -2.59 -11.62 -6.97
N ILE A 69 -2.82 -11.94 -5.70
CA ILE A 69 -1.75 -12.04 -4.69
C ILE A 69 -1.69 -13.49 -4.20
N PRO A 70 -0.53 -14.17 -4.38
CA PRO A 70 -0.36 -15.53 -3.90
C PRO A 70 -0.40 -15.61 -2.37
N ALA A 71 -0.58 -16.83 -1.86
CA ALA A 71 -0.48 -17.09 -0.44
C ALA A 71 0.92 -16.74 0.06
N ARG A 72 1.01 -16.18 1.27
CA ARG A 72 2.29 -15.84 1.94
C ARG A 72 3.19 -14.94 1.08
N ALA A 73 2.59 -13.99 0.35
CA ALA A 73 3.35 -13.10 -0.52
C ALA A 73 3.76 -11.85 0.24
N ASP A 74 5.06 -11.58 0.28
CA ASP A 74 5.58 -10.30 0.72
C ASP A 74 5.35 -9.28 -0.39
N LEU A 75 5.03 -8.05 0.00
CA LEU A 75 4.65 -7.00 -0.93
C LEU A 75 5.58 -5.80 -0.81
N VAL A 76 5.71 -5.07 -1.91
CA VAL A 76 6.40 -3.78 -1.94
C VAL A 76 5.42 -2.74 -2.45
N PHE A 77 5.21 -1.69 -1.68
CA PHE A 77 4.38 -0.55 -2.08
C PHE A 77 5.23 0.70 -2.20
N GLU A 78 5.15 1.34 -3.36
CA GLU A 78 5.64 2.71 -3.51
C GLU A 78 4.44 3.63 -3.28
N VAL A 79 4.53 4.48 -2.26
CA VAL A 79 3.43 5.38 -1.89
C VAL A 79 3.88 6.83 -1.94
N GLU A 80 2.97 7.68 -2.38
CA GLU A 80 3.13 9.12 -2.33
C GLU A 80 1.97 9.71 -1.56
N LEU A 81 2.27 10.35 -0.45
CA LEU A 81 1.25 10.91 0.44
C LEU A 81 0.88 12.31 -0.05
N LEU A 82 -0.26 12.43 -0.75
CA LEU A 82 -0.68 13.66 -1.41
C LEU A 82 -1.42 14.60 -0.47
N ALA A 83 -2.18 14.06 0.48
CA ALA A 83 -3.00 14.84 1.39
C ALA A 83 -3.25 14.08 2.68
N ILE A 84 -3.40 14.82 3.79
CA ILE A 84 -3.77 14.29 5.11
C ILE A 84 -4.92 15.13 5.63
N ASN A 85 -6.05 14.47 5.96
CA ASN A 85 -7.22 15.15 6.54
C ASN A 85 -7.65 16.40 5.74
N GLY A 86 -7.64 16.27 4.40
CA GLY A 86 -8.04 17.38 3.52
C GLY A 86 -6.94 18.41 3.25
N LYS A 87 -5.77 18.27 3.85
CA LYS A 87 -4.63 19.16 3.58
C LYS A 87 -3.75 18.55 2.50
N SER A 88 -3.56 19.29 1.42
CA SER A 88 -2.70 18.87 0.31
C SER A 88 -1.24 19.24 0.55
N ALA A 89 -0.39 18.49 -0.09
CA ALA A 89 1.05 18.78 -0.11
C ALA A 89 1.33 20.08 -0.89
#